data_c7f7f67bd0053032e9b50d3047ecf227
#
_entry.id   c7f7f67bd0053032e9b50d3047ecf227
#
_cell.length_a   1.000
_cell.length_b   1.000
_cell.length_c   1.000
_cell.angle_alpha   90.00
_cell.angle_beta   90.00
_cell.angle_gamma   90.00
#
_symmetry.space_group_name_H-M   'P 1'
#
loop_
_entity.id
_entity.type
_entity.pdbx_description
1 polymer ?
#
loop_
_entity_poly.entity_id
_entity_poly.type
_entity_poly.pdbx_seq_one_letter_code
_entity_poly.pdbx_strand_id
1 'polypeptide(L)'
;MAAIRTQSLTKRFGDVVAVRDVNLTVEEGEIFGFLGPNGAGKSTTINMLLDFMRPSEGTAEVLGHDAQKEPRAIRNRIGILPGGYDLYDRLTAREHLEFAIDAKNADADPSELIDRVGLSQEDADRKVGGYSKGMAQRLVLASALVGDPDLLILDEPSSGLDPHGIREMRELIRGEADRGTAVFFSSHILSEVEAACDRVGIMNNGRLVAENTVEGLRELTGASSQLILKVGRVPTELDLTSIEGVSGVSVDDSALRVSFSDPGKKAQVVKRVDAATRITDIKSEQASLEELFDSYTRGEEPTGRKPESPAEVSA
;
A
#
# COMPACT_ATOMS: atom_id res chain seq x y z
N MET A 1 11.33 16.59 -1.51
CA MET A 1 12.54 15.94 -0.91
C MET A 1 12.13 14.56 -0.43
N ALA A 2 13.08 13.59 -0.39
CA ALA A 2 12.72 12.25 0.03
C ALA A 2 12.47 12.17 1.55
N ALA A 3 11.32 11.62 1.95
CA ALA A 3 11.01 11.29 3.33
C ALA A 3 11.74 10.02 3.79
N ILE A 4 11.91 9.05 2.86
CA ILE A 4 12.72 7.83 3.09
C ILE A 4 13.58 7.59 1.87
N ARG A 5 14.85 7.20 2.08
CA ARG A 5 15.75 6.71 1.04
C ARG A 5 16.58 5.56 1.57
N THR A 6 16.63 4.47 0.83
CA THR A 6 17.54 3.35 1.14
C THR A 6 18.47 3.09 -0.04
N GLN A 7 19.70 2.67 0.27
CA GLN A 7 20.72 2.33 -0.72
C GLN A 7 21.31 0.97 -0.36
N SER A 8 21.07 -0.02 -1.21
CA SER A 8 21.55 -1.40 -1.08
C SER A 8 21.28 -2.00 0.31
N LEU A 9 20.14 -1.62 0.91
CA LEU A 9 19.81 -1.98 2.28
C LEU A 9 19.68 -3.49 2.41
N THR A 10 20.50 -4.10 3.28
CA THR A 10 20.59 -5.55 3.42
C THR A 10 20.60 -5.96 4.88
N LYS A 11 19.86 -7.03 5.21
CA LYS A 11 19.87 -7.64 6.55
C LYS A 11 20.03 -9.15 6.47
N ARG A 12 21.03 -9.64 7.21
CA ARG A 12 21.33 -11.07 7.37
C ARG A 12 21.16 -11.50 8.82
N PHE A 13 20.62 -12.67 9.03
CA PHE A 13 20.54 -13.37 10.31
C PHE A 13 21.22 -14.74 10.13
N GLY A 14 22.49 -14.84 10.47
CA GLY A 14 23.30 -16.00 10.12
C GLY A 14 23.30 -16.24 8.61
N ASP A 15 22.82 -17.41 8.18
CA ASP A 15 22.73 -17.82 6.77
C ASP A 15 21.48 -17.27 6.06
N VAL A 16 20.52 -16.72 6.82
CA VAL A 16 19.26 -16.21 6.26
C VAL A 16 19.41 -14.75 5.87
N VAL A 17 19.12 -14.41 4.61
CA VAL A 17 19.07 -13.04 4.11
C VAL A 17 17.61 -12.57 4.13
N ALA A 18 17.20 -11.84 5.16
CA ALA A 18 15.84 -11.37 5.33
C ALA A 18 15.48 -10.15 4.45
N VAL A 19 16.48 -9.30 4.18
CA VAL A 19 16.37 -8.14 3.26
C VAL A 19 17.64 -8.10 2.42
N ARG A 20 17.52 -7.91 1.11
CA ARG A 20 18.63 -7.97 0.17
C ARG A 20 18.56 -6.85 -0.84
N ASP A 21 19.55 -5.95 -0.79
CA ASP A 21 19.79 -4.89 -1.78
C ASP A 21 18.53 -4.06 -2.09
N VAL A 22 17.82 -3.63 -1.03
CA VAL A 22 16.61 -2.82 -1.18
C VAL A 22 17.00 -1.37 -1.40
N ASN A 23 16.63 -0.86 -2.57
CA ASN A 23 16.75 0.53 -2.99
C ASN A 23 15.35 1.10 -3.09
N LEU A 24 14.99 2.02 -2.22
CA LEU A 24 13.64 2.58 -2.08
C LEU A 24 13.72 4.08 -1.91
N THR A 25 12.78 4.81 -2.51
CA THR A 25 12.60 6.24 -2.27
C THR A 25 11.12 6.52 -2.03
N VAL A 26 10.81 7.20 -0.91
CA VAL A 26 9.47 7.73 -0.60
C VAL A 26 9.58 9.24 -0.54
N GLU A 27 8.71 9.95 -1.24
CA GLU A 27 8.73 11.42 -1.28
C GLU A 27 7.94 12.03 -0.12
N GLU A 28 8.19 13.30 0.20
CA GLU A 28 7.42 14.05 1.19
C GLU A 28 5.95 14.19 0.73
N GLY A 29 5.00 14.02 1.66
CA GLY A 29 3.56 14.08 1.39
C GLY A 29 3.00 12.91 0.58
N GLU A 30 3.81 11.91 0.23
CA GLU A 30 3.40 10.71 -0.52
C GLU A 30 2.81 9.67 0.42
N ILE A 31 1.78 8.96 -0.04
CA ILE A 31 1.33 7.69 0.56
C ILE A 31 1.99 6.55 -0.20
N PHE A 32 2.97 5.92 0.42
CA PHE A 32 3.70 4.80 -0.15
C PHE A 32 3.29 3.47 0.50
N GLY A 33 2.78 2.55 -0.31
CA GLY A 33 2.42 1.19 0.10
C GLY A 33 3.57 0.21 -0.05
N PHE A 34 3.93 -0.48 1.02
CA PHE A 34 4.97 -1.51 1.03
C PHE A 34 4.32 -2.90 1.09
N LEU A 35 4.02 -3.45 -0.08
CA LEU A 35 3.22 -4.66 -0.27
C LEU A 35 4.08 -5.91 -0.31
N GLY A 36 3.60 -7.01 0.25
CA GLY A 36 4.28 -8.30 0.15
C GLY A 36 3.72 -9.36 1.10
N PRO A 37 3.93 -10.64 0.82
CA PRO A 37 3.48 -11.72 1.70
C PRO A 37 4.16 -11.66 3.08
N ASN A 38 3.64 -12.43 4.02
CA ASN A 38 4.27 -12.59 5.32
C ASN A 38 5.66 -13.24 5.14
N GLY A 39 6.66 -12.68 5.83
CA GLY A 39 8.05 -13.11 5.69
C GLY A 39 8.79 -12.49 4.48
N ALA A 40 8.17 -11.61 3.69
CA ALA A 40 8.85 -10.94 2.56
C ALA A 40 9.97 -9.97 2.97
N GLY A 41 10.07 -9.60 4.25
CA GLY A 41 11.09 -8.67 4.76
C GLY A 41 10.56 -7.29 5.13
N LYS A 42 9.24 -7.04 5.06
CA LYS A 42 8.61 -5.73 5.32
C LYS A 42 8.95 -5.16 6.70
N SER A 43 8.57 -5.86 7.77
CA SER A 43 8.83 -5.41 9.15
C SER A 43 10.33 -5.33 9.46
N THR A 44 11.17 -6.19 8.83
CA THR A 44 12.62 -6.10 8.96
C THR A 44 13.15 -4.78 8.35
N THR A 45 12.62 -4.39 7.19
CA THR A 45 12.97 -3.11 6.55
C THR A 45 12.53 -1.94 7.44
N ILE A 46 11.28 -1.95 7.93
CA ILE A 46 10.77 -0.93 8.86
C ILE A 46 11.65 -0.82 10.09
N ASN A 47 12.03 -1.94 10.71
CA ASN A 47 12.89 -1.93 11.89
C ASN A 47 14.29 -1.34 11.63
N MET A 48 14.81 -1.45 10.40
CA MET A 48 16.08 -0.81 10.01
C MET A 48 15.91 0.71 9.81
N LEU A 49 14.78 1.17 9.26
CA LEU A 49 14.46 2.60 9.14
C LEU A 49 14.35 3.29 10.50
N LEU A 50 13.87 2.56 11.52
CA LEU A 50 13.64 3.05 12.88
C LEU A 50 14.86 2.89 13.84
N ASP A 51 15.98 2.32 13.35
CA ASP A 51 17.13 1.91 14.17
C ASP A 51 16.77 0.96 15.33
N PHE A 52 15.69 0.19 15.17
CA PHE A 52 15.40 -0.95 16.05
C PHE A 52 16.28 -2.15 15.68
N MET A 53 16.80 -2.13 14.45
CA MET A 53 17.68 -3.14 13.92
C MET A 53 18.70 -2.49 12.98
N ARG A 54 20.00 -2.83 13.16
CA ARG A 54 21.03 -2.34 12.26
C ARG A 54 21.10 -3.15 10.99
N PRO A 55 21.26 -2.52 9.82
CA PRO A 55 21.52 -3.22 8.57
C PRO A 55 22.86 -3.97 8.65
N SER A 56 22.96 -5.05 7.86
CA SER A 56 24.25 -5.74 7.66
C SER A 56 25.11 -5.04 6.60
N GLU A 57 24.45 -4.45 5.58
CA GLU A 57 25.08 -3.71 4.49
C GLU A 57 24.10 -2.60 4.02
N GLY A 58 24.62 -1.58 3.35
CA GLY A 58 23.83 -0.47 2.83
C GLY A 58 23.50 0.59 3.88
N THR A 59 22.68 1.55 3.49
CA THR A 59 22.28 2.69 4.32
C THR A 59 20.79 2.99 4.21
N ALA A 60 20.25 3.66 5.23
CA ALA A 60 18.90 4.20 5.23
C ALA A 60 18.93 5.64 5.74
N GLU A 61 18.26 6.52 5.03
CA GLU A 61 18.00 7.91 5.41
C GLU A 61 16.51 8.12 5.62
N VAL A 62 16.15 8.82 6.69
CA VAL A 62 14.76 9.18 7.02
C VAL A 62 14.73 10.67 7.32
N LEU A 63 13.89 11.42 6.59
CA LEU A 63 13.77 12.88 6.69
C LEU A 63 15.13 13.61 6.58
N GLY A 64 16.02 13.09 5.71
CA GLY A 64 17.36 13.62 5.48
C GLY A 64 18.42 13.26 6.53
N HIS A 65 18.08 12.40 7.51
CA HIS A 65 18.97 11.95 8.56
C HIS A 65 19.36 10.47 8.37
N ASP A 66 20.61 10.12 8.62
CA ASP A 66 21.07 8.72 8.64
C ASP A 66 20.40 7.97 9.79
N ALA A 67 19.63 6.93 9.46
CA ALA A 67 18.80 6.20 10.40
C ALA A 67 19.60 5.59 11.57
N GLN A 68 20.88 5.23 11.36
CA GLN A 68 21.73 4.59 12.36
C GLN A 68 22.60 5.57 13.14
N LYS A 69 22.83 6.80 12.63
CA LYS A 69 23.67 7.80 13.29
C LYS A 69 22.86 8.86 14.02
N GLU A 70 21.69 9.21 13.48
CA GLU A 70 20.87 10.31 13.99
C GLU A 70 19.44 9.88 14.41
N PRO A 71 19.24 8.71 15.05
CA PRO A 71 17.91 8.17 15.33
C PRO A 71 17.04 9.06 16.23
N ARG A 72 17.65 9.93 17.05
CA ARG A 72 16.90 10.87 17.90
C ARG A 72 16.27 11.99 17.08
N ALA A 73 16.97 12.53 16.09
CA ALA A 73 16.44 13.56 15.20
C ALA A 73 15.23 13.02 14.42
N ILE A 74 15.34 11.76 13.95
CA ILE A 74 14.27 11.08 13.24
C ILE A 74 13.05 10.87 14.16
N ARG A 75 13.24 10.25 15.35
CA ARG A 75 12.13 9.89 16.26
C ARG A 75 11.27 11.07 16.70
N ASN A 76 11.84 12.25 16.77
CA ASN A 76 11.10 13.46 17.13
C ASN A 76 10.14 13.91 16.02
N ARG A 77 10.38 13.50 14.77
CA ARG A 77 9.66 13.94 13.58
C ARG A 77 8.79 12.86 12.93
N ILE A 78 8.85 11.64 13.45
CA ILE A 78 8.06 10.53 12.93
C ILE A 78 6.99 10.07 13.91
N GLY A 79 5.90 9.51 13.33
CA GLY A 79 4.91 8.71 14.05
C GLY A 79 5.04 7.25 13.67
N ILE A 80 4.85 6.35 14.63
CA ILE A 80 4.99 4.91 14.42
C ILE A 80 3.74 4.19 14.90
N LEU A 81 3.16 3.34 14.03
CA LEU A 81 2.22 2.31 14.40
C LEU A 81 2.89 0.96 14.13
N PRO A 82 3.36 0.26 15.16
CA PRO A 82 4.03 -1.03 15.00
C PRO A 82 3.04 -2.16 14.67
N GLY A 83 3.48 -3.19 13.98
CA GLY A 83 2.67 -4.37 13.62
C GLY A 83 2.21 -5.23 14.81
N GLY A 84 2.76 -4.98 15.99
CA GLY A 84 2.32 -5.53 17.27
C GLY A 84 2.46 -4.47 18.35
N TYR A 85 1.41 -4.29 19.15
CA TYR A 85 1.39 -3.35 20.27
C TYR A 85 0.56 -3.91 21.40
N ASP A 86 0.94 -3.55 22.62
CA ASP A 86 0.17 -3.82 23.82
C ASP A 86 -0.20 -2.48 24.48
N LEU A 87 -1.49 -2.28 24.72
CA LEU A 87 -1.99 -1.15 25.48
C LEU A 87 -2.11 -1.55 26.95
N TYR A 88 -1.96 -0.59 27.84
CA TYR A 88 -2.14 -0.82 29.27
C TYR A 88 -3.63 -0.86 29.58
N ASP A 89 -4.23 -2.04 29.72
CA ASP A 89 -5.66 -2.29 29.90
C ASP A 89 -6.34 -1.45 30.97
N ARG A 90 -5.59 -1.02 31.97
CA ARG A 90 -6.10 -0.27 33.14
C ARG A 90 -6.10 1.24 32.92
N LEU A 91 -5.43 1.72 31.88
CA LEU A 91 -5.41 3.14 31.53
C LEU A 91 -6.56 3.46 30.56
N THR A 92 -6.97 4.72 30.54
CA THR A 92 -7.87 5.30 29.54
C THR A 92 -7.09 5.68 28.29
N ALA A 93 -7.76 5.98 27.18
CA ALA A 93 -7.08 6.50 25.99
C ALA A 93 -6.43 7.86 26.27
N ARG A 94 -7.09 8.70 27.05
CA ARG A 94 -6.56 9.99 27.46
C ARG A 94 -5.23 9.85 28.21
N GLU A 95 -5.17 8.98 29.20
CA GLU A 95 -3.95 8.70 29.96
C GLU A 95 -2.82 8.13 29.07
N HIS A 96 -3.16 7.32 28.05
CA HIS A 96 -2.16 6.85 27.08
C HIS A 96 -1.61 8.00 26.22
N LEU A 97 -2.47 8.92 25.79
CA LEU A 97 -2.04 10.06 25.00
C LEU A 97 -1.24 11.07 25.83
N GLU A 98 -1.64 11.35 27.07
CA GLU A 98 -0.85 12.17 28.00
C GLU A 98 0.56 11.59 28.19
N PHE A 99 0.66 10.25 28.39
CA PHE A 99 1.96 9.59 28.48
C PHE A 99 2.79 9.74 27.19
N ALA A 100 2.16 9.60 26.01
CA ALA A 100 2.84 9.74 24.73
C ALA A 100 3.31 11.19 24.47
N ILE A 101 2.48 12.18 24.86
CA ILE A 101 2.79 13.61 24.76
C ILE A 101 4.00 13.95 25.65
N ASP A 102 3.97 13.49 26.91
CA ASP A 102 5.08 13.68 27.85
C ASP A 102 6.36 13.02 27.36
N ALA A 103 6.27 11.79 26.85
CA ALA A 103 7.43 11.05 26.34
C ALA A 103 8.11 11.72 25.13
N LYS A 104 7.30 12.38 24.27
CA LYS A 104 7.82 13.17 23.14
C LYS A 104 8.16 14.61 23.50
N ASN A 105 7.82 15.05 24.72
CA ASN A 105 7.88 16.46 25.12
C ASN A 105 7.19 17.38 24.10
N ALA A 106 6.02 16.94 23.63
CA ALA A 106 5.23 17.63 22.62
C ALA A 106 4.21 18.56 23.30
N ASP A 107 3.79 19.59 22.57
CA ASP A 107 2.66 20.45 22.93
C ASP A 107 1.45 20.00 22.12
N ALA A 108 0.57 19.19 22.75
CA ALA A 108 -0.62 18.62 22.08
C ALA A 108 -1.75 18.42 23.09
N ASP A 109 -2.99 18.54 22.63
CA ASP A 109 -4.18 18.24 23.43
C ASP A 109 -4.65 16.80 23.15
N PRO A 110 -4.73 15.93 24.16
CA PRO A 110 -5.30 14.60 24.03
C PRO A 110 -6.68 14.58 23.38
N SER A 111 -7.53 15.58 23.66
CA SER A 111 -8.88 15.66 23.10
C SER A 111 -8.87 15.88 21.59
N GLU A 112 -7.98 16.72 21.08
CA GLU A 112 -7.83 16.94 19.64
C GLU A 112 -7.33 15.68 18.93
N LEU A 113 -6.39 14.95 19.53
CA LEU A 113 -5.89 13.69 18.99
C LEU A 113 -6.96 12.60 18.96
N ILE A 114 -7.82 12.53 20.01
CA ILE A 114 -8.95 11.62 20.10
C ILE A 114 -9.95 11.89 18.96
N ASP A 115 -10.32 13.16 18.78
CA ASP A 115 -11.24 13.57 17.72
C ASP A 115 -10.62 13.30 16.31
N ARG A 116 -9.31 13.55 16.15
CA ARG A 116 -8.57 13.36 14.88
C ARG A 116 -8.61 11.90 14.39
N VAL A 117 -8.67 10.92 15.30
CA VAL A 117 -8.77 9.50 14.94
C VAL A 117 -10.21 8.96 15.02
N GLY A 118 -11.19 9.82 15.27
CA GLY A 118 -12.60 9.46 15.32
C GLY A 118 -12.98 8.55 16.50
N LEU A 119 -12.28 8.67 17.64
CA LEU A 119 -12.74 8.13 18.90
C LEU A 119 -13.69 9.12 19.57
N SER A 120 -14.73 8.63 20.24
CA SER A 120 -15.59 9.52 21.02
C SER A 120 -14.90 9.93 22.33
N GLN A 121 -15.19 11.13 22.82
CA GLN A 121 -14.65 11.59 24.11
C GLN A 121 -15.11 10.68 25.28
N GLU A 122 -16.34 10.13 25.18
CA GLU A 122 -16.87 9.16 26.15
C GLU A 122 -16.05 7.85 26.16
N ASP A 123 -15.71 7.34 24.97
CA ASP A 123 -14.85 6.15 24.86
C ASP A 123 -13.45 6.44 25.39
N ALA A 124 -12.92 7.64 25.14
CA ALA A 124 -11.59 8.03 25.56
C ALA A 124 -11.40 8.03 27.08
N ASP A 125 -12.48 8.23 27.84
CA ASP A 125 -12.48 8.21 29.30
C ASP A 125 -12.71 6.80 29.88
N ARG A 126 -12.97 5.79 29.03
CA ARG A 126 -13.05 4.39 29.43
C ARG A 126 -11.67 3.71 29.39
N LYS A 127 -11.52 2.68 30.22
CA LYS A 127 -10.32 1.82 30.21
C LYS A 127 -10.19 1.08 28.88
N VAL A 128 -8.98 1.08 28.30
CA VAL A 128 -8.74 0.50 26.99
C VAL A 128 -8.83 -1.03 26.94
N GLY A 129 -8.75 -1.73 28.07
CA GLY A 129 -8.98 -3.18 28.14
C GLY A 129 -10.38 -3.63 27.70
N GLY A 130 -11.34 -2.69 27.56
CA GLY A 130 -12.66 -2.92 26.99
C GLY A 130 -12.81 -2.48 25.53
N TYR A 131 -11.73 -2.08 24.86
CA TYR A 131 -11.78 -1.59 23.48
C TYR A 131 -11.94 -2.72 22.47
N SER A 132 -12.67 -2.43 21.38
CA SER A 132 -12.58 -3.24 20.17
C SER A 132 -11.19 -3.09 19.55
N LYS A 133 -10.80 -4.03 18.67
CA LYS A 133 -9.53 -3.93 17.96
C LYS A 133 -9.41 -2.62 17.16
N GLY A 134 -10.48 -2.18 16.52
CA GLY A 134 -10.50 -0.91 15.78
C GLY A 134 -10.30 0.31 16.68
N MET A 135 -10.92 0.33 17.88
CA MET A 135 -10.71 1.41 18.85
C MET A 135 -9.26 1.43 19.35
N ALA A 136 -8.69 0.26 19.67
CA ALA A 136 -7.29 0.13 20.08
C ALA A 136 -6.34 0.63 18.97
N GLN A 137 -6.59 0.24 17.71
CA GLN A 137 -5.80 0.67 16.55
C GLN A 137 -5.82 2.19 16.34
N ARG A 138 -7.00 2.81 16.49
CA ARG A 138 -7.15 4.27 16.43
C ARG A 138 -6.40 4.98 17.56
N LEU A 139 -6.40 4.43 18.77
CA LEU A 139 -5.62 4.99 19.87
C LEU A 139 -4.13 4.91 19.62
N VAL A 140 -3.62 3.80 19.05
CA VAL A 140 -2.21 3.67 18.68
C VAL A 140 -1.86 4.66 17.56
N LEU A 141 -2.76 4.84 16.58
CA LEU A 141 -2.58 5.88 15.55
C LEU A 141 -2.57 7.28 16.17
N ALA A 142 -3.49 7.60 17.10
CA ALA A 142 -3.49 8.88 17.81
C ALA A 142 -2.16 9.13 18.54
N SER A 143 -1.60 8.10 19.17
CA SER A 143 -0.27 8.19 19.79
C SER A 143 0.85 8.42 18.78
N ALA A 144 0.74 7.86 17.57
CA ALA A 144 1.68 8.12 16.48
C ALA A 144 1.60 9.57 15.96
N LEU A 145 0.41 10.20 16.04
CA LEU A 145 0.18 11.58 15.59
C LEU A 145 0.66 12.65 16.59
N VAL A 146 1.07 12.27 17.80
CA VAL A 146 1.60 13.21 18.79
C VAL A 146 2.78 14.00 18.21
N GLY A 147 2.71 15.32 18.31
CA GLY A 147 3.75 16.24 17.84
C GLY A 147 3.76 16.46 16.33
N ASP A 148 2.64 16.23 15.65
CA ASP A 148 2.44 16.46 14.20
C ASP A 148 3.61 15.96 13.36
N PRO A 149 3.76 14.65 13.19
CA PRO A 149 4.92 14.07 12.52
C PRO A 149 4.98 14.43 11.03
N ASP A 150 6.19 14.60 10.50
CA ASP A 150 6.43 14.79 9.07
C ASP A 150 6.29 13.47 8.28
N LEU A 151 6.44 12.34 8.98
CA LEU A 151 6.34 10.99 8.40
C LEU A 151 5.65 10.02 9.36
N LEU A 152 4.67 9.28 8.86
CA LEU A 152 4.07 8.13 9.53
C LEU A 152 4.64 6.83 8.97
N ILE A 153 5.12 5.94 9.85
CA ILE A 153 5.53 4.57 9.50
C ILE A 153 4.57 3.60 10.19
N LEU A 154 3.75 2.92 9.38
CA LEU A 154 2.67 2.07 9.86
C LEU A 154 2.89 0.62 9.40
N ASP A 155 3.10 -0.30 10.35
CA ASP A 155 3.29 -1.72 10.03
C ASP A 155 1.95 -2.47 10.17
N GLU A 156 1.35 -2.83 9.04
CA GLU A 156 0.05 -3.50 8.90
C GLU A 156 -1.11 -2.80 9.66
N PRO A 157 -1.37 -1.50 9.39
CA PRO A 157 -2.30 -0.69 10.19
C PRO A 157 -3.76 -1.19 10.16
N SER A 158 -4.14 -1.99 9.19
CA SER A 158 -5.50 -2.55 9.03
C SER A 158 -5.62 -3.99 9.54
N SER A 159 -4.54 -4.57 10.07
CA SER A 159 -4.51 -5.99 10.43
C SER A 159 -5.59 -6.37 11.45
N GLY A 160 -6.49 -7.29 11.02
CA GLY A 160 -7.56 -7.85 11.85
C GLY A 160 -8.71 -6.87 12.14
N LEU A 161 -8.82 -5.79 11.38
CA LEU A 161 -10.01 -4.97 11.34
C LEU A 161 -11.07 -5.62 10.44
N ASP A 162 -12.32 -5.30 10.70
CA ASP A 162 -13.42 -5.62 9.79
C ASP A 162 -13.41 -4.69 8.55
N PRO A 163 -14.19 -4.97 7.50
CA PRO A 163 -14.19 -4.13 6.29
C PRO A 163 -14.58 -2.66 6.51
N HIS A 164 -15.32 -2.35 7.58
CA HIS A 164 -15.64 -0.98 7.95
C HIS A 164 -14.43 -0.29 8.56
N GLY A 165 -13.78 -0.93 9.54
CA GLY A 165 -12.57 -0.43 10.19
C GLY A 165 -11.41 -0.22 9.21
N ILE A 166 -11.27 -1.10 8.20
CA ILE A 166 -10.28 -0.92 7.12
C ILE A 166 -10.53 0.38 6.35
N ARG A 167 -11.80 0.66 5.97
CA ARG A 167 -12.16 1.90 5.26
C ARG A 167 -11.87 3.14 6.11
N GLU A 168 -12.25 3.10 7.37
CA GLU A 168 -12.01 4.22 8.30
C GLU A 168 -10.51 4.47 8.52
N MET A 169 -9.70 3.41 8.70
CA MET A 169 -8.25 3.53 8.82
C MET A 169 -7.63 4.16 7.56
N ARG A 170 -8.10 3.77 6.39
CA ARG A 170 -7.65 4.36 5.12
C ARG A 170 -8.00 5.86 5.03
N GLU A 171 -9.21 6.25 5.46
CA GLU A 171 -9.64 7.65 5.48
C GLU A 171 -8.77 8.49 6.43
N LEU A 172 -8.42 7.93 7.60
CA LEU A 172 -7.51 8.56 8.55
C LEU A 172 -6.12 8.75 7.93
N ILE A 173 -5.56 7.71 7.30
CA ILE A 173 -4.25 7.77 6.62
C ILE A 173 -4.25 8.84 5.52
N ARG A 174 -5.29 8.88 4.68
CA ARG A 174 -5.42 9.90 3.63
C ARG A 174 -5.55 11.30 4.21
N GLY A 175 -6.35 11.47 5.27
CA GLY A 175 -6.49 12.76 5.95
C GLY A 175 -5.17 13.29 6.50
N GLU A 176 -4.25 12.43 6.91
CA GLU A 176 -2.90 12.84 7.34
C GLU A 176 -2.02 13.25 6.16
N ALA A 177 -2.09 12.52 5.05
CA ALA A 177 -1.36 12.88 3.83
C ALA A 177 -1.86 14.21 3.23
N ASP A 178 -3.18 14.46 3.27
CA ASP A 178 -3.78 15.74 2.83
C ASP A 178 -3.30 16.94 3.69
N ARG A 179 -2.80 16.67 4.92
CA ARG A 179 -2.16 17.67 5.78
C ARG A 179 -0.66 17.86 5.49
N GLY A 180 -0.11 17.06 4.57
CA GLY A 180 1.29 17.10 4.15
C GLY A 180 2.21 16.09 4.83
N THR A 181 1.70 15.22 5.70
CA THR A 181 2.46 14.13 6.31
C THR A 181 2.75 13.06 5.27
N ALA A 182 4.01 12.66 5.08
CA ALA A 182 4.33 11.48 4.30
C ALA A 182 3.88 10.22 5.05
N VAL A 183 3.36 9.22 4.32
CA VAL A 183 2.93 7.97 4.93
C VAL A 183 3.59 6.78 4.25
N PHE A 184 4.30 5.98 5.02
CA PHE A 184 4.85 4.69 4.60
C PHE A 184 4.13 3.59 5.38
N PHE A 185 3.34 2.76 4.70
CA PHE A 185 2.70 1.66 5.39
C PHE A 185 2.91 0.31 4.73
N SER A 186 3.07 -0.72 5.54
CA SER A 186 3.14 -2.08 5.06
C SER A 186 1.75 -2.73 5.00
N SER A 187 1.51 -3.58 4.01
CA SER A 187 0.35 -4.46 3.93
C SER A 187 0.68 -5.76 3.20
N HIS A 188 -0.08 -6.80 3.45
CA HIS A 188 -0.12 -8.00 2.63
C HIS A 188 -1.41 -8.08 1.79
N ILE A 189 -2.27 -7.06 1.87
CA ILE A 189 -3.56 -6.97 1.19
C ILE A 189 -3.47 -5.93 0.08
N LEU A 190 -3.52 -6.40 -1.15
CA LEU A 190 -3.36 -5.55 -2.32
C LEU A 190 -4.44 -4.48 -2.44
N SER A 191 -5.72 -4.83 -2.19
CA SER A 191 -6.84 -3.89 -2.31
C SER A 191 -6.78 -2.71 -1.33
N GLU A 192 -6.07 -2.86 -0.19
CA GLU A 192 -5.80 -1.74 0.73
C GLU A 192 -4.83 -0.75 0.10
N VAL A 193 -3.77 -1.28 -0.49
CA VAL A 193 -2.72 -0.49 -1.13
C VAL A 193 -3.25 0.23 -2.36
N GLU A 194 -3.98 -0.48 -3.24
CA GLU A 194 -4.65 0.12 -4.40
C GLU A 194 -5.58 1.27 -4.05
N ALA A 195 -6.27 1.14 -2.92
CA ALA A 195 -7.26 2.12 -2.50
C ALA A 195 -6.67 3.33 -1.76
N ALA A 196 -5.44 3.26 -1.25
CA ALA A 196 -4.85 4.28 -0.40
C ALA A 196 -3.63 4.97 -1.00
N CYS A 197 -2.80 4.26 -1.78
CA CYS A 197 -1.44 4.70 -2.11
C CYS A 197 -1.34 5.45 -3.43
N ASP A 198 -0.35 6.34 -3.48
CA ASP A 198 0.11 6.98 -4.71
C ASP A 198 1.08 6.06 -5.45
N ARG A 199 2.02 5.46 -4.71
CA ARG A 199 3.01 4.50 -5.21
C ARG A 199 3.10 3.28 -4.32
N VAL A 200 3.58 2.20 -4.91
CA VAL A 200 3.67 0.88 -4.26
C VAL A 200 5.02 0.25 -4.57
N GLY A 201 5.65 -0.27 -3.53
CA GLY A 201 6.79 -1.17 -3.62
C GLY A 201 6.37 -2.60 -3.28
N ILE A 202 6.64 -3.55 -4.17
CA ILE A 202 6.32 -4.97 -3.95
C ILE A 202 7.56 -5.70 -3.45
N MET A 203 7.45 -6.27 -2.25
CA MET A 203 8.49 -7.08 -1.63
C MET A 203 8.21 -8.57 -1.82
N ASN A 204 9.23 -9.29 -2.26
CA ASN A 204 9.21 -10.76 -2.27
C ASN A 204 10.58 -11.33 -1.91
N ASN A 205 10.62 -12.31 -1.00
CA ASN A 205 11.85 -13.01 -0.59
C ASN A 205 13.01 -12.04 -0.25
N GLY A 206 12.71 -10.97 0.48
CA GLY A 206 13.69 -9.98 0.92
C GLY A 206 14.12 -8.97 -0.15
N ARG A 207 13.54 -8.97 -1.33
CA ARG A 207 13.87 -8.05 -2.43
C ARG A 207 12.68 -7.15 -2.78
N LEU A 208 12.96 -5.93 -3.19
CA LEU A 208 12.00 -5.08 -3.87
C LEU A 208 11.95 -5.55 -5.34
N VAL A 209 10.84 -6.19 -5.74
CA VAL A 209 10.70 -6.80 -7.08
C VAL A 209 9.98 -5.89 -8.07
N ALA A 210 9.22 -4.91 -7.59
CA ALA A 210 8.59 -3.88 -8.39
C ALA A 210 8.37 -2.61 -7.57
N GLU A 211 8.42 -1.45 -8.20
CA GLU A 211 8.07 -0.15 -7.64
C GLU A 211 7.47 0.72 -8.74
N ASN A 212 6.24 1.21 -8.54
CA ASN A 212 5.57 2.09 -9.49
C ASN A 212 4.36 2.78 -8.82
N THR A 213 3.72 3.73 -9.54
CA THR A 213 2.37 4.17 -9.21
C THR A 213 1.38 3.01 -9.34
N VAL A 214 0.23 3.10 -8.68
CA VAL A 214 -0.83 2.09 -8.81
C VAL A 214 -1.27 1.95 -10.27
N GLU A 215 -1.41 3.07 -11.00
CA GLU A 215 -1.70 3.08 -12.42
C GLU A 215 -0.58 2.45 -13.26
N GLY A 216 0.67 2.80 -12.97
CA GLY A 216 1.83 2.25 -13.68
C GLY A 216 1.99 0.74 -13.48
N LEU A 217 1.65 0.22 -12.29
CA LEU A 217 1.59 -1.24 -12.07
C LEU A 217 0.50 -1.90 -12.91
N ARG A 218 -0.68 -1.26 -13.04
CA ARG A 218 -1.75 -1.74 -13.92
C ARG A 218 -1.35 -1.77 -15.39
N GLU A 219 -0.58 -0.77 -15.84
CA GLU A 219 -0.06 -0.74 -17.20
C GLU A 219 0.99 -1.84 -17.45
N LEU A 220 1.85 -2.13 -16.46
CA LEU A 220 2.87 -3.18 -16.57
C LEU A 220 2.28 -4.59 -16.65
N THR A 221 1.06 -4.82 -16.15
CA THR A 221 0.42 -6.15 -16.26
C THR A 221 0.18 -6.54 -17.72
N GLY A 222 0.27 -5.60 -18.67
CA GLY A 222 -0.27 -5.84 -20.02
C GLY A 222 -1.73 -6.31 -19.94
N ALA A 223 -2.28 -6.30 -18.75
CA ALA A 223 -3.60 -6.76 -18.42
C ALA A 223 -4.56 -5.71 -18.93
N SER A 224 -4.88 -5.86 -20.17
CA SER A 224 -5.88 -5.17 -20.90
C SER A 224 -7.17 -5.18 -20.10
N SER A 225 -7.74 -3.99 -19.89
CA SER A 225 -9.11 -3.87 -19.39
C SER A 225 -9.97 -4.93 -20.08
N GLN A 226 -10.67 -5.75 -19.32
CA GLN A 226 -11.50 -6.82 -19.85
C GLN A 226 -12.98 -6.43 -19.83
N LEU A 227 -13.69 -6.84 -20.87
CA LEU A 227 -15.13 -6.76 -20.95
C LEU A 227 -15.68 -8.19 -21.06
N ILE A 228 -16.50 -8.58 -20.11
CA ILE A 228 -17.20 -9.87 -20.13
C ILE A 228 -18.63 -9.59 -20.54
N LEU A 229 -19.01 -10.12 -21.69
CA LEU A 229 -20.35 -10.02 -22.25
C LEU A 229 -21.01 -11.39 -22.19
N LYS A 230 -22.03 -11.56 -21.34
CA LYS A 230 -22.89 -12.74 -21.40
C LYS A 230 -23.87 -12.58 -22.55
N VAL A 231 -23.96 -13.56 -23.42
CA VAL A 231 -24.76 -13.54 -24.62
C VAL A 231 -25.73 -14.73 -24.69
N GLY A 232 -26.84 -14.53 -25.29
CA GLY A 232 -27.82 -15.62 -25.42
C GLY A 232 -27.33 -16.77 -26.30
N ARG A 233 -26.48 -16.46 -27.29
CA ARG A 233 -25.77 -17.43 -28.14
C ARG A 233 -24.48 -16.78 -28.64
N VAL A 234 -23.37 -17.49 -28.57
CA VAL A 234 -22.11 -17.01 -29.12
C VAL A 234 -22.15 -17.00 -30.64
N PRO A 235 -21.98 -15.86 -31.32
CA PRO A 235 -21.96 -15.80 -32.77
C PRO A 235 -20.70 -16.46 -33.33
N THR A 236 -20.84 -17.31 -34.35
CA THR A 236 -19.74 -18.05 -34.97
C THR A 236 -18.87 -17.22 -35.91
N GLU A 237 -19.38 -16.08 -36.41
CA GLU A 237 -18.73 -15.23 -37.42
C GLU A 237 -18.39 -13.83 -36.89
N LEU A 238 -18.31 -13.64 -35.56
CA LEU A 238 -18.05 -12.34 -34.94
C LEU A 238 -16.54 -12.13 -34.79
N ASP A 239 -15.95 -11.33 -35.69
CA ASP A 239 -14.55 -10.89 -35.55
C ASP A 239 -14.46 -9.58 -34.76
N LEU A 240 -14.04 -9.68 -33.49
CA LEU A 240 -13.80 -8.54 -32.61
C LEU A 240 -12.31 -8.13 -32.63
N THR A 241 -11.43 -9.01 -33.11
CA THR A 241 -9.98 -8.74 -33.15
C THR A 241 -9.63 -7.70 -34.22
N SER A 242 -10.52 -7.48 -35.19
CA SER A 242 -10.39 -6.42 -36.18
C SER A 242 -10.62 -5.00 -35.65
N ILE A 243 -11.11 -4.86 -34.42
CA ILE A 243 -11.27 -3.55 -33.77
C ILE A 243 -9.92 -3.13 -33.19
N GLU A 244 -9.40 -2.00 -33.67
CA GLU A 244 -8.16 -1.41 -33.15
C GLU A 244 -8.32 -1.15 -31.64
N GLY A 245 -7.33 -1.59 -30.82
CA GLY A 245 -7.39 -1.51 -29.37
C GLY A 245 -8.01 -2.74 -28.69
N VAL A 246 -8.42 -3.79 -29.42
CA VAL A 246 -8.71 -5.12 -28.88
C VAL A 246 -7.43 -5.96 -28.94
N SER A 247 -6.97 -6.44 -27.78
CA SER A 247 -5.75 -7.26 -27.66
C SER A 247 -6.00 -8.77 -27.63
N GLY A 248 -7.23 -9.18 -27.30
CA GLY A 248 -7.60 -10.60 -27.27
C GLY A 248 -9.08 -10.84 -27.12
N VAL A 249 -9.56 -11.99 -27.59
CA VAL A 249 -10.93 -12.46 -27.46
C VAL A 249 -10.91 -13.93 -27.07
N SER A 250 -11.63 -14.28 -26.02
CA SER A 250 -11.86 -15.68 -25.62
C SER A 250 -13.34 -15.92 -25.36
N VAL A 251 -13.76 -17.16 -25.54
CA VAL A 251 -15.13 -17.62 -25.31
C VAL A 251 -15.13 -18.63 -24.18
N ASP A 252 -16.00 -18.41 -23.20
CA ASP A 252 -16.18 -19.30 -22.06
C ASP A 252 -17.68 -19.53 -21.88
N ASP A 253 -18.16 -20.75 -22.22
CA ASP A 253 -19.57 -21.13 -22.31
C ASP A 253 -20.40 -20.15 -23.14
N SER A 254 -21.15 -19.25 -22.51
CA SER A 254 -21.98 -18.21 -23.10
C SER A 254 -21.45 -16.79 -22.85
N ALA A 255 -20.20 -16.67 -22.43
CA ALA A 255 -19.54 -15.38 -22.17
C ALA A 255 -18.43 -15.12 -23.18
N LEU A 256 -18.43 -13.92 -23.77
CA LEU A 256 -17.34 -13.38 -24.55
C LEU A 256 -16.46 -12.54 -23.63
N ARG A 257 -15.20 -12.92 -23.48
CA ARG A 257 -14.19 -12.13 -22.77
C ARG A 257 -13.34 -11.40 -23.80
N VAL A 258 -13.38 -10.09 -23.77
CA VAL A 258 -12.62 -9.23 -24.69
C VAL A 258 -11.64 -8.41 -23.91
N SER A 259 -10.38 -8.55 -24.24
CA SER A 259 -9.25 -7.81 -23.67
C SER A 259 -8.88 -6.59 -24.52
N PHE A 260 -8.54 -5.47 -23.88
CA PHE A 260 -8.31 -4.19 -24.57
C PHE A 260 -6.94 -3.61 -24.23
N SER A 261 -6.21 -3.19 -25.23
CA SER A 261 -5.07 -2.26 -25.07
C SER A 261 -5.53 -0.79 -25.02
N ASP A 262 -6.76 -0.49 -25.48
CA ASP A 262 -7.42 0.82 -25.37
C ASP A 262 -8.83 0.65 -24.76
N PRO A 263 -9.01 0.98 -23.46
CA PRO A 263 -10.30 0.88 -22.77
C PRO A 263 -11.43 1.71 -23.41
N GLY A 264 -11.10 2.78 -24.16
CA GLY A 264 -12.07 3.61 -24.89
C GLY A 264 -12.86 2.87 -25.97
N LYS A 265 -12.37 1.70 -26.39
CA LYS A 265 -13.01 0.87 -27.43
C LYS A 265 -14.11 -0.06 -26.90
N LYS A 266 -14.32 -0.15 -25.59
CA LYS A 266 -15.37 -1.00 -24.98
C LYS A 266 -16.74 -0.76 -25.58
N ALA A 267 -17.14 0.51 -25.72
CA ALA A 267 -18.44 0.86 -26.29
C ALA A 267 -18.62 0.38 -27.76
N GLN A 268 -17.53 0.36 -28.53
CA GLN A 268 -17.57 -0.14 -29.91
C GLN A 268 -17.75 -1.66 -29.96
N VAL A 269 -17.08 -2.39 -29.05
CA VAL A 269 -17.25 -3.84 -28.92
C VAL A 269 -18.67 -4.19 -28.50
N VAL A 270 -19.23 -3.50 -27.47
CA VAL A 270 -20.61 -3.72 -27.03
C VAL A 270 -21.59 -3.55 -28.19
N LYS A 271 -21.47 -2.46 -28.95
CA LYS A 271 -22.35 -2.22 -30.13
C LYS A 271 -22.23 -3.31 -31.19
N ARG A 272 -21.02 -3.82 -31.44
CA ARG A 272 -20.79 -4.86 -32.45
C ARG A 272 -21.32 -6.22 -32.01
N VAL A 273 -21.22 -6.55 -30.71
CA VAL A 273 -21.77 -7.77 -30.15
C VAL A 273 -23.33 -7.71 -30.11
N ASP A 274 -23.88 -6.56 -29.67
CA ASP A 274 -25.35 -6.37 -29.59
C ASP A 274 -26.03 -6.46 -30.96
N ALA A 275 -25.34 -6.02 -31.99
CA ALA A 275 -25.83 -6.18 -33.39
C ALA A 275 -25.84 -7.63 -33.88
N ALA A 276 -25.03 -8.52 -33.31
CA ALA A 276 -24.89 -9.91 -33.72
C ALA A 276 -25.69 -10.90 -32.83
N THR A 277 -25.85 -10.57 -31.56
CA THR A 277 -26.53 -11.41 -30.55
C THR A 277 -27.02 -10.57 -29.38
N ARG A 278 -28.08 -11.09 -28.71
CA ARG A 278 -28.60 -10.40 -27.51
C ARG A 278 -27.61 -10.50 -26.35
N ILE A 279 -27.16 -9.34 -25.82
CA ILE A 279 -26.39 -9.26 -24.60
C ILE A 279 -27.37 -9.39 -23.41
N THR A 280 -27.06 -10.27 -22.47
CA THR A 280 -27.87 -10.50 -21.27
C THR A 280 -27.24 -9.89 -20.01
N ASP A 281 -25.92 -9.72 -20.01
CA ASP A 281 -25.18 -9.10 -18.91
C ASP A 281 -23.87 -8.51 -19.43
N ILE A 282 -23.42 -7.41 -18.82
CA ILE A 282 -22.16 -6.72 -19.13
C ILE A 282 -21.39 -6.53 -17.84
N LYS A 283 -20.21 -7.12 -17.76
CA LYS A 283 -19.27 -6.90 -16.67
C LYS A 283 -17.97 -6.31 -17.23
N SER A 284 -17.57 -5.16 -16.74
CA SER A 284 -16.28 -4.59 -17.06
C SER A 284 -15.33 -4.90 -15.90
N GLU A 285 -14.29 -5.67 -16.17
CA GLU A 285 -13.21 -5.93 -15.24
C GLU A 285 -12.01 -5.10 -15.67
N GLN A 286 -11.42 -4.41 -14.74
CA GLN A 286 -10.06 -3.91 -14.90
C GLN A 286 -9.14 -5.06 -14.53
N ALA A 287 -7.99 -5.13 -15.19
CA ALA A 287 -6.98 -6.08 -14.84
C ALA A 287 -6.67 -6.04 -13.35
N SER A 288 -6.76 -7.16 -12.73
CA SER A 288 -6.49 -7.31 -11.31
C SER A 288 -4.98 -7.18 -11.08
N LEU A 289 -4.57 -6.21 -10.28
CA LEU A 289 -3.20 -6.20 -9.74
C LEU A 289 -2.89 -7.48 -8.94
N GLU A 290 -3.93 -8.28 -8.58
CA GLU A 290 -3.74 -9.57 -7.92
C GLU A 290 -2.97 -10.55 -8.81
N GLU A 291 -3.27 -10.61 -10.11
CA GLU A 291 -2.54 -11.46 -11.06
C GLU A 291 -1.07 -11.04 -11.17
N LEU A 292 -0.80 -9.74 -11.18
CA LEU A 292 0.56 -9.20 -11.18
C LEU A 292 1.27 -9.50 -9.86
N PHE A 293 0.61 -9.24 -8.74
CA PHE A 293 1.15 -9.53 -7.43
C PHE A 293 1.47 -11.03 -7.29
N ASP A 294 0.57 -11.89 -7.75
CA ASP A 294 0.76 -13.35 -7.79
C ASP A 294 1.97 -13.73 -8.66
N SER A 295 2.15 -13.11 -9.84
CA SER A 295 3.30 -13.39 -10.70
C SER A 295 4.63 -13.01 -10.02
N TYR A 296 4.70 -11.82 -9.42
CA TYR A 296 5.88 -11.37 -8.68
C TYR A 296 6.16 -12.22 -7.43
N THR A 297 5.10 -12.72 -6.76
CA THR A 297 5.27 -13.54 -5.56
C THR A 297 5.59 -15.00 -5.87
N ARG A 298 5.17 -15.53 -7.04
CA ARG A 298 5.52 -16.89 -7.50
C ARG A 298 6.88 -16.96 -8.21
N GLY A 299 7.50 -15.82 -8.51
CA GLY A 299 8.80 -15.76 -9.19
C GLY A 299 8.71 -15.95 -10.71
N GLU A 300 7.54 -15.78 -11.29
CA GLU A 300 7.33 -15.71 -12.74
C GLU A 300 7.57 -14.26 -13.18
N GLU A 301 8.62 -14.01 -13.96
CA GLU A 301 8.81 -12.68 -14.57
C GLU A 301 7.64 -12.40 -15.52
N PRO A 302 6.94 -11.25 -15.37
CA PRO A 302 5.90 -10.89 -16.32
C PRO A 302 6.53 -10.75 -17.73
N THR A 303 5.94 -11.42 -18.71
CA THR A 303 6.37 -11.36 -20.12
C THR A 303 6.01 -10.01 -20.74
N GLY A 304 6.73 -8.95 -20.34
CA GLY A 304 6.56 -7.60 -20.86
C GLY A 304 7.79 -6.75 -20.55
N ARG A 305 8.47 -6.32 -21.57
CA ARG A 305 9.61 -5.40 -21.68
C ARG A 305 10.30 -4.99 -20.36
N LYS A 306 11.62 -5.28 -20.31
CA LYS A 306 12.54 -4.68 -19.32
C LYS A 306 12.32 -3.18 -19.22
N PRO A 307 12.30 -2.62 -18.01
CA PRO A 307 12.39 -1.17 -17.84
C PRO A 307 13.73 -0.71 -18.43
N GLU A 308 13.67 0.27 -19.32
CA GLU A 308 14.86 0.99 -19.78
C GLU A 308 15.47 1.69 -18.57
N SER A 309 16.73 1.36 -18.29
CA SER A 309 17.58 2.08 -17.35
C SER A 309 17.59 3.57 -17.75
N PRO A 310 17.47 4.52 -16.81
CA PRO A 310 17.59 5.93 -17.16
C PRO A 310 18.98 6.17 -17.73
N ALA A 311 19.01 6.62 -18.99
CA ALA A 311 20.21 6.96 -19.71
C ALA A 311 20.99 8.02 -18.91
N GLU A 312 22.28 7.76 -18.71
CA GLU A 312 23.27 8.74 -18.34
C GLU A 312 23.16 9.95 -19.29
N VAL A 313 22.74 11.08 -18.75
CA VAL A 313 22.94 12.35 -19.41
C VAL A 313 24.35 12.83 -19.05
N SER A 314 25.31 12.51 -19.92
CA SER A 314 26.63 13.10 -19.88
C SER A 314 26.63 14.39 -20.68
N ALA A 315 27.19 15.40 -20.09
CA ALA A 315 27.87 16.62 -20.50
C ALA A 315 27.31 17.87 -19.84
#